data_9444223966ba98bafbd0330c2f5ada1e
#
_entry.id   9444223966ba98bafbd0330c2f5ada1e
#
_cell.length_a   1.000
_cell.length_b   1.000
_cell.length_c   1.000
_cell.angle_alpha   90.00
_cell.angle_beta   90.00
_cell.angle_gamma   90.00
#
_symmetry.space_group_name_H-M   'P 1'
#
loop_
_entity.id
_entity.type
_entity.pdbx_description
1 polymer ?
#
loop_
_entity_poly.entity_id
_entity_poly.type
_entity_poly.pdbx_seq_one_letter_code
_entity_poly.pdbx_strand_id
1 'polypeptide(L)'
;LKIYPDLGNMTNAAVQYQTDVLEDMELGRGNITSLHLKETLPGRYREVPYGTGHVDFAAAIEKAWDMGIRRYVTEFWYKGSENWKEDLQFAHDMMAGLLDAQAGA
;
A
#
# COMPACT_ATOMS: atom_id res chain seq x y z
N LEU A 1 -6.34 7.33 -20.02
CA LEU A 1 -6.91 7.31 -18.68
C LEU A 1 -5.92 6.73 -17.68
N LYS A 2 -5.63 7.48 -16.63
CA LYS A 2 -4.69 7.04 -15.58
C LYS A 2 -5.46 6.66 -14.32
N ILE A 3 -4.91 5.75 -13.53
CA ILE A 3 -5.53 5.27 -12.30
C ILE A 3 -4.56 5.40 -11.13
N TYR A 4 -5.10 5.38 -9.90
CA TYR A 4 -4.32 5.42 -8.66
C TYR A 4 -4.93 4.43 -7.66
N PRO A 5 -4.57 3.14 -7.78
CA PRO A 5 -5.17 2.09 -6.96
C PRO A 5 -4.77 2.19 -5.50
N ASP A 6 -5.63 1.65 -4.63
CA ASP A 6 -5.39 1.51 -3.19
C ASP A 6 -4.96 0.08 -2.90
N LEU A 7 -3.75 -0.09 -2.38
CA LEU A 7 -3.16 -1.40 -2.15
C LEU A 7 -3.93 -2.22 -1.12
N GLY A 8 -4.44 -1.57 -0.06
CA GLY A 8 -5.23 -2.26 0.94
C GLY A 8 -6.53 -2.82 0.38
N ASN A 9 -7.23 -2.02 -0.44
CA ASN A 9 -8.46 -2.47 -1.08
C ASN A 9 -8.18 -3.60 -2.07
N MET A 10 -7.09 -3.51 -2.83
CA MET A 10 -6.69 -4.58 -3.75
C MET A 10 -6.41 -5.89 -3.03
N THR A 11 -5.74 -5.81 -1.87
CA THR A 11 -5.42 -6.99 -1.07
C THR A 11 -6.71 -7.65 -0.53
N ASN A 12 -7.67 -6.86 -0.05
CA ASN A 12 -8.95 -7.39 0.38
C ASN A 12 -9.74 -8.02 -0.77
N ALA A 13 -9.72 -7.38 -1.94
CA ALA A 13 -10.36 -7.95 -3.12
C ALA A 13 -9.70 -9.26 -3.55
N ALA A 14 -8.38 -9.35 -3.47
CA ALA A 14 -7.66 -10.56 -3.82
C ALA A 14 -8.07 -11.75 -2.94
N VAL A 15 -8.27 -11.51 -1.64
CA VAL A 15 -8.76 -12.55 -0.73
C VAL A 15 -10.18 -12.97 -1.10
N GLN A 16 -11.06 -12.01 -1.36
CA GLN A 16 -12.47 -12.27 -1.66
C GLN A 16 -12.65 -13.00 -2.99
N TYR A 17 -11.89 -12.61 -4.01
CA TYR A 17 -12.06 -13.14 -5.37
C TYR A 17 -10.98 -14.16 -5.74
N GLN A 18 -10.09 -14.52 -4.80
CA GLN A 18 -9.00 -15.47 -5.03
C GLN A 18 -8.11 -15.06 -6.21
N THR A 19 -7.77 -13.77 -6.25
CA THR A 19 -6.88 -13.20 -7.26
C THR A 19 -5.52 -12.87 -6.64
N ASP A 20 -4.61 -12.35 -7.46
CA ASP A 20 -3.25 -11.99 -7.05
C ASP A 20 -3.04 -10.48 -7.22
N VAL A 21 -2.63 -9.80 -6.14
CA VAL A 21 -2.42 -8.35 -6.16
C VAL A 21 -1.38 -7.95 -7.18
N LEU A 22 -0.27 -8.68 -7.28
CA LEU A 22 0.81 -8.34 -8.19
C LEU A 22 0.41 -8.51 -9.65
N GLU A 23 -0.37 -9.54 -9.96
CA GLU A 23 -0.92 -9.75 -11.30
C GLU A 23 -1.90 -8.63 -11.66
N ASP A 24 -2.76 -8.25 -10.72
CA ASP A 24 -3.71 -7.16 -10.93
C ASP A 24 -2.99 -5.83 -11.19
N MET A 25 -1.90 -5.56 -10.47
CA MET A 25 -1.08 -4.38 -10.71
C MET A 25 -0.49 -4.40 -12.12
N GLU A 26 0.00 -5.56 -12.58
CA GLU A 26 0.58 -5.69 -13.91
C GLU A 26 -0.41 -5.35 -15.02
N LEU A 27 -1.69 -5.66 -14.83
CA LEU A 27 -2.74 -5.30 -15.80
C LEU A 27 -2.85 -3.80 -15.98
N GLY A 28 -2.48 -3.01 -14.97
CA GLY A 28 -2.49 -1.55 -15.03
C GLY A 28 -1.20 -0.92 -15.51
N ARG A 29 -0.18 -1.71 -15.88
CA ARG A 29 1.14 -1.18 -16.27
C ARG A 29 1.00 -0.11 -17.36
N GLY A 30 1.65 1.03 -17.12
CA GLY A 30 1.61 2.18 -18.03
C GLY A 30 0.45 3.12 -17.78
N ASN A 31 -0.54 2.74 -16.95
CA ASN A 31 -1.73 3.55 -16.67
C ASN A 31 -1.89 3.93 -15.20
N ILE A 32 -0.96 3.51 -14.33
CA ILE A 32 -0.99 3.85 -12.90
C ILE A 32 -0.12 5.07 -12.66
N THR A 33 -0.70 6.13 -12.11
CA THR A 33 0.04 7.38 -11.79
C THR A 33 0.60 7.37 -10.38
N SER A 34 -0.10 6.73 -9.45
CA SER A 34 0.30 6.69 -8.05
C SER A 34 -0.29 5.45 -7.39
N LEU A 35 0.29 5.06 -6.25
CA LEU A 35 -0.19 3.93 -5.47
C LEU A 35 -0.49 4.41 -4.06
N HIS A 36 -1.69 4.11 -3.56
CA HIS A 36 -2.07 4.39 -2.18
C HIS A 36 -1.64 3.23 -1.29
N LEU A 37 -0.88 3.54 -0.25
CA LEU A 37 -0.35 2.57 0.70
C LEU A 37 -1.22 2.60 1.95
N LYS A 38 -2.08 1.62 2.09
CA LYS A 38 -3.00 1.50 3.23
C LYS A 38 -2.98 0.08 3.73
N GLU A 39 -2.91 -0.07 5.06
CA GLU A 39 -3.00 -1.39 5.68
C GLU A 39 -4.46 -1.81 5.83
N THR A 40 -4.73 -3.09 5.67
CA THR A 40 -6.07 -3.68 5.84
C THR A 40 -5.96 -5.06 6.46
N LEU A 41 -7.11 -5.56 6.88
CA LEU A 41 -7.32 -6.95 7.28
C LEU A 41 -8.50 -7.48 6.47
N PRO A 42 -8.68 -8.81 6.35
CA PRO A 42 -9.84 -9.34 5.63
C PRO A 42 -11.13 -8.75 6.19
N GLY A 43 -11.91 -8.09 5.33
CA GLY A 43 -13.15 -7.44 5.72
C GLY A 43 -13.01 -6.12 6.47
N ARG A 44 -11.79 -5.63 6.71
CA ARG A 44 -11.57 -4.36 7.40
C ARG A 44 -10.70 -3.44 6.52
N TYR A 45 -11.25 -2.31 6.12
CA TYR A 45 -10.69 -1.47 5.05
C TYR A 45 -9.97 -0.22 5.55
N ARG A 46 -10.00 0.08 6.85
CA ARG A 46 -9.33 1.27 7.40
C ARG A 46 -9.07 1.09 8.89
N GLU A 47 -8.29 2.01 9.46
CA GLU A 47 -7.97 2.04 10.90
C GLU A 47 -7.19 0.80 11.36
N VAL A 48 -6.46 0.16 10.44
CA VAL A 48 -5.60 -0.96 10.76
C VAL A 48 -4.17 -0.44 10.90
N PRO A 49 -3.52 -0.63 12.06
CA PRO A 49 -2.14 -0.17 12.22
C PRO A 49 -1.20 -0.85 11.21
N TYR A 50 -0.30 -0.06 10.64
CA TYR A 50 0.66 -0.57 9.65
C TYR A 50 1.54 -1.66 10.24
N GLY A 51 1.71 -2.73 9.47
CA GLY A 51 2.47 -3.90 9.89
C GLY A 51 1.66 -4.95 10.62
N THR A 52 0.40 -4.65 10.98
CA THR A 52 -0.48 -5.59 11.70
C THR A 52 -1.52 -6.25 10.81
N GLY A 53 -1.63 -5.82 9.55
CA GLY A 53 -2.60 -6.33 8.60
C GLY A 53 -2.00 -7.37 7.66
N HIS A 54 -2.71 -7.61 6.55
CA HIS A 54 -2.32 -8.64 5.58
C HIS A 54 -1.71 -8.08 4.30
N VAL A 55 -1.50 -6.78 4.19
CA VAL A 55 -0.94 -6.18 2.98
C VAL A 55 0.56 -6.48 2.90
N ASP A 56 1.00 -7.06 1.79
CA ASP A 56 2.42 -7.29 1.53
C ASP A 56 3.01 -6.04 0.86
N PHE A 57 3.35 -5.05 1.68
CA PHE A 57 3.89 -3.80 1.19
C PHE A 57 5.23 -3.97 0.46
N ALA A 58 6.09 -4.83 0.96
CA ALA A 58 7.42 -5.02 0.37
C ALA A 58 7.31 -5.54 -1.07
N ALA A 59 6.51 -6.58 -1.29
CA ALA A 59 6.34 -7.15 -2.62
C ALA A 59 5.63 -6.17 -3.57
N ALA A 60 4.60 -5.48 -3.07
CA ALA A 60 3.84 -4.54 -3.90
C ALA A 60 4.68 -3.32 -4.28
N ILE A 61 5.47 -2.79 -3.36
CA ILE A 61 6.34 -1.64 -3.64
C ILE A 61 7.44 -2.03 -4.64
N GLU A 62 8.03 -3.21 -4.48
CA GLU A 62 9.01 -3.72 -5.45
C GLU A 62 8.39 -3.80 -6.86
N LYS A 63 7.20 -4.37 -6.96
CA LYS A 63 6.48 -4.46 -8.23
C LYS A 63 6.16 -3.09 -8.80
N ALA A 64 5.64 -2.18 -7.98
CA ALA A 64 5.29 -0.83 -8.40
C ALA A 64 6.51 -0.06 -8.89
N TRP A 65 7.63 -0.19 -8.19
CA TRP A 65 8.87 0.46 -8.60
C TRP A 65 9.36 -0.05 -9.96
N ASP A 66 9.29 -1.36 -10.16
CA ASP A 66 9.63 -1.99 -11.45
C ASP A 66 8.72 -1.47 -12.57
N MET A 67 7.47 -1.19 -12.27
CA MET A 67 6.50 -0.64 -13.22
C MET A 67 6.70 0.85 -13.53
N GLY A 68 7.64 1.50 -12.86
CA GLY A 68 7.90 2.92 -13.05
C GLY A 68 7.07 3.86 -12.19
N ILE A 69 6.31 3.34 -11.25
CA ILE A 69 5.51 4.18 -10.34
C ILE A 69 6.44 4.82 -9.32
N ARG A 70 6.37 6.17 -9.21
CA ARG A 70 7.25 6.95 -8.32
C ARG A 70 6.47 7.86 -7.37
N ARG A 71 5.14 7.80 -7.41
CA ARG A 71 4.28 8.60 -6.54
C ARG A 71 3.50 7.66 -5.63
N TYR A 72 3.66 7.85 -4.33
CA TYR A 72 3.05 7.00 -3.30
C TYR A 72 2.38 7.86 -2.25
N VAL A 73 1.19 7.45 -1.80
CA VAL A 73 0.43 8.14 -0.76
C VAL A 73 0.24 7.17 0.40
N THR A 74 0.79 7.51 1.58
CA THR A 74 0.54 6.75 2.79
C THR A 74 -0.80 7.19 3.36
N GLU A 75 -1.81 6.33 3.27
CA GLU A 75 -3.15 6.65 3.72
C GLU A 75 -3.31 6.24 5.18
N PHE A 76 -3.46 7.23 6.06
CA PHE A 76 -3.57 7.06 7.50
C PHE A 76 -4.91 7.59 7.98
N TRP A 77 -5.63 6.79 8.78
CA TRP A 77 -6.92 7.17 9.32
C TRP A 77 -6.80 7.47 10.80
N TYR A 78 -7.12 8.71 11.19
CA TYR A 78 -7.17 9.12 12.60
C TYR A 78 -8.37 8.46 13.28
N LYS A 79 -8.10 7.68 14.32
CA LYS A 79 -9.12 6.91 15.04
C LYS A 79 -9.32 7.37 16.49
N GLY A 80 -8.88 8.60 16.81
CA GLY A 80 -9.04 9.15 18.16
C GLY A 80 -7.98 8.72 19.17
N SER A 81 -6.95 8.02 18.73
CA SER A 81 -5.85 7.58 19.60
C SER A 81 -5.03 8.76 20.11
N GLU A 82 -4.63 8.75 21.37
CA GLU A 82 -3.70 9.73 21.93
C GLU A 82 -2.31 9.61 21.29
N ASN A 83 -1.99 8.46 20.72
CA ASN A 83 -0.70 8.17 20.12
C ASN A 83 -0.72 8.34 18.59
N TRP A 84 -1.64 9.13 18.06
CA TRP A 84 -1.81 9.25 16.60
C TRP A 84 -0.55 9.77 15.89
N LYS A 85 0.23 10.62 16.56
CA LYS A 85 1.46 11.15 15.95
C LYS A 85 2.52 10.06 15.81
N GLU A 86 2.68 9.22 16.85
CA GLU A 86 3.60 8.09 16.81
C GLU A 86 3.15 7.05 15.79
N ASP A 87 1.84 6.79 15.70
CA ASP A 87 1.28 5.85 14.73
C ASP A 87 1.51 6.34 13.30
N LEU A 88 1.31 7.63 13.05
CA LEU A 88 1.56 8.24 11.75
C LEU A 88 3.05 8.18 11.40
N GLN A 89 3.92 8.50 12.36
CA GLN A 89 5.36 8.44 12.15
C GLN A 89 5.82 7.02 11.84
N PHE A 90 5.28 6.03 12.56
CA PHE A 90 5.58 4.63 12.30
C PHE A 90 5.20 4.22 10.87
N ALA A 91 3.99 4.59 10.43
CA ALA A 91 3.52 4.29 9.08
C ALA A 91 4.43 4.95 8.03
N HIS A 92 4.77 6.21 8.24
CA HIS A 92 5.65 6.94 7.33
C HIS A 92 7.03 6.29 7.25
N ASP A 93 7.63 5.96 8.40
CA ASP A 93 8.98 5.39 8.44
C ASP A 93 9.02 4.02 7.79
N MET A 94 8.00 3.19 8.01
CA MET A 94 7.89 1.88 7.39
C MET A 94 7.85 1.99 5.87
N MET A 95 7.01 2.88 5.34
CA MET A 95 6.88 3.05 3.90
C MET A 95 8.13 3.70 3.30
N ALA A 96 8.69 4.70 3.96
CA ALA A 96 9.92 5.37 3.50
C ALA A 96 11.07 4.37 3.42
N GLY A 97 11.20 3.49 4.42
CA GLY A 97 12.25 2.47 4.41
C GLY A 97 12.14 1.51 3.23
N LEU A 98 10.91 1.07 2.91
CA LEU A 98 10.69 0.19 1.77
C LEU A 98 10.97 0.88 0.44
N LEU A 99 10.60 2.15 0.31
CA LEU A 99 10.86 2.92 -0.89
C LEU A 99 12.34 3.23 -1.05
N ASP A 100 13.03 3.59 0.02
CA ASP A 100 14.48 3.86 0.01
C ASP A 100 15.27 2.62 -0.40
N ALA A 101 14.84 1.44 0.02
CA ALA A 101 15.46 0.18 -0.39
C ALA A 101 15.38 -0.02 -1.91
N GLN A 102 14.26 0.36 -2.53
CA GLN A 102 14.11 0.28 -3.98
C GLN A 102 15.00 1.32 -4.68
N ALA A 103 15.01 2.55 -4.17
CA ALA A 103 15.80 3.62 -4.78
C ALA A 103 17.31 3.38 -4.70
N GLY A 104 17.77 2.65 -3.67
CA GLY A 104 19.17 2.33 -3.48
C GLY A 104 19.62 1.04 -4.14
N ALA A 105 18.72 0.30 -4.74
CA ALA A 105 19.01 -1.00 -5.35
C ALA A 105 19.67 -0.87 -6.72
#